data_a317d96400ee841c2e33180a059ddcae
#
_entry.id   a317d96400ee841c2e33180a059ddcae
#
_cell.length_a   1.000
_cell.length_b   1.000
_cell.length_c   1.000
_cell.angle_alpha   90.00
_cell.angle_beta   90.00
_cell.angle_gamma   90.00
#
_symmetry.space_group_name_H-M   'P 1'
#
loop_
_entity.id
_entity.type
_entity.pdbx_description
1 polymer ?
#
loop_
_entity_poly.entity_id
_entity_poly.type
_entity_poly.pdbx_seq_one_letter_code
_entity_poly.pdbx_strand_id
1 'polypeptide(L)'
;MKKILSSVIIISMCLALVSCSGSTGNSSGEDIEIAKPDCADISTETYEDNALTMTVPSGWTVETYGSMGEYSIRCFDPADKSRQIFCYGCLSPILKSKEAKEWYKQYSQATGGGYGSDLFAPAVVLSSGRATDIFKKFDKLTEYVNTIGSQYSNFKYPVMDSFKVIEEIPYSTPMASYAKDEGCIRATFDSEEGTFSEGLFAATLVDAGSYEYFGADTMLLAVYCATGVSASAEDFLIMQDMLLECVNSISFKDSFIQQANAYSNSVTAASLNYAAQVNSAMDSYMQSWENRQITNDRIAEKQSDAILGYDRLYDSSTGETYRAETGWYEMYDADRGSYSNTDIYMVEDDALYDKAYSGTIMYK
;
A
#
# COMPACT_ATOMS: atom_id res chain seq x y z
N MET A 1 55.60 -23.10 -13.14
CA MET A 1 54.60 -23.83 -13.95
C MET A 1 53.40 -22.89 -14.13
N LYS A 2 53.24 -22.39 -15.35
CA LYS A 2 52.18 -21.48 -15.77
C LYS A 2 50.85 -22.25 -15.83
N LYS A 3 49.75 -21.71 -15.27
CA LYS A 3 48.40 -22.10 -15.67
C LYS A 3 47.65 -20.83 -16.11
N ILE A 4 47.21 -20.90 -17.32
CA ILE A 4 46.54 -19.93 -18.15
C ILE A 4 45.09 -19.80 -17.67
N LEU A 5 44.66 -18.58 -17.36
CA LEU A 5 43.26 -18.24 -17.21
C LEU A 5 42.64 -18.05 -18.61
N SER A 6 41.65 -18.87 -18.93
CA SER A 6 40.78 -18.66 -20.08
C SER A 6 39.57 -17.86 -19.66
N SER A 7 39.53 -16.62 -20.08
CA SER A 7 38.32 -15.78 -20.02
C SER A 7 37.39 -16.14 -21.16
N VAL A 8 36.24 -16.67 -20.85
CA VAL A 8 35.14 -16.83 -21.83
C VAL A 8 34.26 -15.62 -21.74
N ILE A 9 34.37 -14.74 -22.71
CA ILE A 9 33.44 -13.62 -22.94
C ILE A 9 32.26 -14.22 -23.73
N ILE A 10 31.11 -14.32 -23.06
CA ILE A 10 29.85 -14.64 -23.74
C ILE A 10 29.25 -13.30 -24.17
N ILE A 11 29.41 -13.01 -25.45
CA ILE A 11 28.68 -11.91 -26.11
C ILE A 11 27.28 -12.44 -26.40
N SER A 12 26.29 -12.01 -25.59
CA SER A 12 24.89 -12.24 -25.89
C SER A 12 24.46 -11.24 -26.97
N MET A 13 24.37 -11.69 -28.19
CA MET A 13 23.75 -10.98 -29.29
C MET A 13 22.23 -11.01 -29.10
N CYS A 14 21.66 -9.89 -28.62
CA CYS A 14 20.21 -9.68 -28.74
C CYS A 14 19.85 -9.50 -30.21
N LEU A 15 19.31 -10.55 -30.83
CA LEU A 15 18.61 -10.44 -32.10
C LEU A 15 17.25 -9.79 -31.83
N ALA A 16 17.14 -8.52 -32.15
CA ALA A 16 15.85 -7.86 -32.29
C ALA A 16 15.17 -8.48 -33.53
N LEU A 17 14.24 -9.37 -33.30
CA LEU A 17 13.28 -9.80 -34.31
C LEU A 17 12.26 -8.70 -34.50
N VAL A 18 12.53 -7.76 -35.39
CA VAL A 18 11.52 -6.89 -35.97
C VAL A 18 10.61 -7.79 -36.82
N SER A 19 9.50 -8.21 -36.22
CA SER A 19 8.42 -8.87 -36.94
C SER A 19 7.64 -7.78 -37.68
N CYS A 20 8.07 -7.45 -38.90
CA CYS A 20 7.22 -6.74 -39.84
C CYS A 20 6.18 -7.71 -40.36
N SER A 21 5.02 -7.84 -39.72
CA SER A 21 3.83 -8.36 -40.38
C SER A 21 3.25 -7.26 -41.25
N GLY A 22 3.60 -7.25 -42.51
CA GLY A 22 2.96 -6.39 -43.48
C GLY A 22 1.51 -6.80 -43.67
N SER A 23 0.61 -6.10 -43.04
CA SER A 23 -0.79 -6.03 -43.41
C SER A 23 -0.97 -4.83 -44.34
N THR A 24 -1.02 -5.08 -45.65
CA THR A 24 -1.45 -4.10 -46.64
C THR A 24 -2.97 -4.00 -46.60
N GLY A 25 -3.49 -3.31 -45.61
CA GLY A 25 -4.84 -2.78 -45.58
C GLY A 25 -4.72 -1.26 -45.54
N ASN A 26 -5.09 -0.58 -46.62
CA ASN A 26 -5.26 0.87 -46.64
C ASN A 26 -6.50 1.24 -45.82
N SER A 27 -6.42 1.20 -44.51
CA SER A 27 -7.42 1.85 -43.65
C SER A 27 -6.97 3.30 -43.49
N SER A 28 -7.65 4.20 -44.13
CA SER A 28 -7.44 5.66 -44.02
C SER A 28 -8.10 6.22 -42.75
N GLY A 29 -8.20 5.44 -41.72
CA GLY A 29 -8.80 5.84 -40.43
C GLY A 29 -7.81 6.50 -39.48
N GLU A 30 -8.32 7.25 -38.54
CA GLU A 30 -7.55 7.87 -37.48
C GLU A 30 -7.05 6.82 -36.47
N ASP A 31 -5.75 6.83 -36.15
CA ASP A 31 -5.18 5.89 -35.20
C ASP A 31 -5.58 6.26 -33.76
N ILE A 32 -5.97 5.24 -33.00
CA ILE A 32 -6.25 5.38 -31.56
C ILE A 32 -4.91 5.35 -30.82
N GLU A 33 -4.63 6.41 -30.09
CA GLU A 33 -3.44 6.51 -29.26
C GLU A 33 -3.66 5.82 -27.92
N ILE A 34 -2.80 4.83 -27.58
CA ILE A 34 -2.85 4.10 -26.33
C ILE A 34 -1.57 4.42 -25.54
N ALA A 35 -1.73 5.11 -24.43
CA ALA A 35 -0.66 5.33 -23.49
C ALA A 35 -0.43 4.06 -22.67
N LYS A 36 0.75 3.46 -22.81
CA LYS A 36 1.17 2.35 -21.95
C LYS A 36 1.72 2.93 -20.66
N PRO A 37 1.36 2.33 -19.50
CA PRO A 37 1.92 2.73 -18.23
C PRO A 37 3.44 2.47 -18.22
N ASP A 38 4.20 3.43 -17.72
CA ASP A 38 5.66 3.32 -17.55
C ASP A 38 6.06 2.34 -16.43
N CYS A 39 5.10 1.96 -15.58
CA CYS A 39 5.26 1.02 -14.46
C CYS A 39 5.12 -0.47 -14.85
N ALA A 40 4.78 -0.79 -16.11
CA ALA A 40 4.46 -2.18 -16.51
C ALA A 40 5.68 -3.13 -16.49
N ASP A 41 6.90 -2.62 -16.57
CA ASP A 41 8.13 -3.40 -16.72
C ASP A 41 9.17 -3.16 -15.60
N ILE A 42 8.71 -2.90 -14.36
CA ILE A 42 9.60 -2.66 -13.22
C ILE A 42 10.21 -3.99 -12.76
N SER A 43 11.54 -4.10 -12.84
CA SER A 43 12.28 -5.24 -12.28
C SER A 43 12.40 -5.13 -10.76
N THR A 44 12.67 -6.26 -10.11
CA THR A 44 12.87 -6.32 -8.66
C THR A 44 14.28 -6.73 -8.28
N GLU A 45 14.71 -6.34 -7.08
CA GLU A 45 15.99 -6.73 -6.48
C GLU A 45 15.80 -7.07 -4.98
N THR A 46 16.82 -7.66 -4.37
CA THR A 46 16.74 -8.01 -2.95
C THR A 46 17.36 -6.89 -2.11
N TYR A 47 16.58 -6.35 -1.19
CA TYR A 47 17.06 -5.52 -0.08
C TYR A 47 17.38 -6.40 1.13
N GLU A 48 18.47 -6.10 1.83
CA GLU A 48 18.86 -6.80 3.06
C GLU A 48 19.53 -5.81 4.00
N ASP A 49 19.16 -5.86 5.29
CA ASP A 49 19.84 -5.18 6.38
C ASP A 49 20.07 -6.11 7.59
N ASN A 50 20.33 -5.55 8.75
CA ASN A 50 20.56 -6.35 9.96
C ASN A 50 19.29 -7.00 10.53
N ALA A 51 18.11 -6.49 10.19
CA ALA A 51 16.84 -6.94 10.73
C ALA A 51 16.10 -7.90 9.79
N LEU A 52 16.06 -7.60 8.48
CA LEU A 52 15.23 -8.33 7.54
C LEU A 52 15.85 -8.46 6.14
N THR A 53 15.21 -9.30 5.32
CA THR A 53 15.33 -9.33 3.87
C THR A 53 13.98 -9.03 3.25
N MET A 54 13.97 -8.41 2.06
CA MET A 54 12.76 -8.09 1.31
C MET A 54 13.08 -7.98 -0.18
N THR A 55 12.18 -8.39 -1.04
CA THR A 55 12.20 -8.07 -2.47
C THR A 55 11.65 -6.66 -2.65
N VAL A 56 12.34 -5.81 -3.39
CA VAL A 56 11.93 -4.42 -3.64
C VAL A 56 12.01 -4.11 -5.14
N PRO A 57 11.21 -3.18 -5.65
CA PRO A 57 11.38 -2.73 -7.03
C PRO A 57 12.74 -2.06 -7.21
N SER A 58 13.42 -2.36 -8.32
CA SER A 58 14.78 -1.88 -8.57
C SER A 58 14.82 -0.35 -8.68
N GLY A 59 15.77 0.24 -7.98
CA GLY A 59 15.95 1.70 -7.95
C GLY A 59 15.05 2.44 -6.96
N TRP A 60 14.17 1.73 -6.23
CA TRP A 60 13.37 2.35 -5.18
C TRP A 60 14.22 2.63 -3.94
N THR A 61 13.80 3.65 -3.20
CA THR A 61 14.44 4.02 -1.94
C THR A 61 13.84 3.22 -0.80
N VAL A 62 14.70 2.59 0.01
CA VAL A 62 14.30 1.90 1.23
C VAL A 62 14.73 2.71 2.44
N GLU A 63 13.79 3.00 3.31
CA GLU A 63 14.01 3.67 4.60
C GLU A 63 13.55 2.75 5.72
N THR A 64 14.34 2.68 6.80
CA THR A 64 14.01 1.89 7.98
C THR A 64 14.17 2.71 9.25
N TYR A 65 13.37 2.39 10.26
CA TYR A 65 13.39 3.07 11.55
C TYR A 65 12.98 2.16 12.69
N GLY A 66 13.46 2.50 13.87
CA GLY A 66 13.12 1.79 15.10
C GLY A 66 13.99 0.58 15.36
N SER A 67 13.64 -0.15 16.39
CA SER A 67 14.32 -1.37 16.79
C SER A 67 13.32 -2.32 17.44
N MET A 68 13.59 -3.61 17.34
CA MET A 68 12.80 -4.64 18.00
C MET A 68 11.30 -4.57 17.73
N GLY A 69 10.46 -4.25 18.68
CA GLY A 69 9.00 -4.20 18.54
C GLY A 69 8.43 -3.00 17.80
N GLU A 70 9.27 -2.05 17.38
CA GLU A 70 8.85 -0.81 16.69
C GLU A 70 9.52 -0.65 15.32
N TYR A 71 10.14 -1.71 14.81
CA TYR A 71 10.85 -1.64 13.54
C TYR A 71 9.87 -1.37 12.40
N SER A 72 10.16 -0.33 11.64
CA SER A 72 9.33 0.14 10.54
C SER A 72 10.16 0.21 9.26
N ILE A 73 9.56 -0.16 8.13
CA ILE A 73 10.16 -0.07 6.80
C ILE A 73 9.22 0.64 5.85
N ARG A 74 9.77 1.47 5.00
CA ARG A 74 9.12 2.09 3.85
C ARG A 74 10.00 1.92 2.63
N CYS A 75 9.43 1.47 1.53
CA CYS A 75 10.08 1.40 0.22
C CYS A 75 9.22 2.19 -0.78
N PHE A 76 9.80 3.14 -1.51
CA PHE A 76 9.05 4.00 -2.41
C PHE A 76 9.86 4.38 -3.66
N ASP A 77 9.15 4.66 -4.74
CA ASP A 77 9.73 5.22 -5.96
C ASP A 77 10.17 6.67 -5.71
N PRO A 78 11.46 7.01 -5.87
CA PRO A 78 11.92 8.39 -5.69
C PRO A 78 11.36 9.37 -6.73
N ALA A 79 10.87 8.88 -7.88
CA ALA A 79 10.25 9.69 -8.92
C ALA A 79 8.76 9.96 -8.66
N ASP A 80 8.07 9.02 -7.99
CA ASP A 80 6.66 9.12 -7.63
C ASP A 80 6.39 8.42 -6.29
N LYS A 81 6.38 9.16 -5.21
CA LYS A 81 6.20 8.60 -3.86
C LYS A 81 4.79 8.07 -3.57
N SER A 82 3.84 8.22 -4.49
CA SER A 82 2.57 7.52 -4.42
C SER A 82 2.75 6.00 -4.57
N ARG A 83 3.78 5.59 -5.34
CA ARG A 83 4.21 4.21 -5.52
C ARG A 83 5.06 3.79 -4.32
N GLN A 84 4.46 3.07 -3.39
CA GLN A 84 5.14 2.70 -2.15
C GLN A 84 4.63 1.42 -1.52
N ILE A 85 5.49 0.86 -0.68
CA ILE A 85 5.25 -0.30 0.18
C ILE A 85 5.68 0.11 1.57
N PHE A 86 4.89 -0.18 2.59
CA PHE A 86 5.31 0.05 3.96
C PHE A 86 4.81 -1.03 4.92
N CYS A 87 5.56 -1.23 5.99
CA CYS A 87 5.15 -1.98 7.16
C CYS A 87 5.66 -1.24 8.39
N TYR A 88 4.74 -0.67 9.16
CA TYR A 88 5.07 0.08 10.37
C TYR A 88 4.80 -0.77 11.60
N GLY A 89 5.84 -0.98 12.39
CA GLY A 89 5.79 -1.86 13.53
C GLY A 89 4.78 -1.45 14.59
N CYS A 90 4.84 -0.19 14.99
CA CYS A 90 3.91 0.36 15.97
C CYS A 90 3.68 1.85 15.72
N LEU A 91 2.43 2.23 15.62
CA LEU A 91 2.00 3.63 15.59
C LEU A 91 1.21 3.92 16.87
N SER A 92 1.79 4.75 17.73
CA SER A 92 1.22 5.14 19.03
C SER A 92 1.75 6.51 19.46
N PRO A 93 1.14 7.19 20.44
CA PRO A 93 -0.12 6.86 21.10
C PRO A 93 -1.36 7.26 20.29
N ILE A 94 -2.43 6.52 20.49
CA ILE A 94 -3.78 6.84 19.99
C ILE A 94 -4.71 6.86 21.21
N LEU A 95 -5.62 7.82 21.28
CA LEU A 95 -6.56 7.92 22.37
C LEU A 95 -7.92 7.32 21.99
N LYS A 96 -8.53 6.58 22.91
CA LYS A 96 -9.83 5.96 22.71
C LYS A 96 -10.97 6.97 22.67
N SER A 97 -10.85 8.09 23.38
CA SER A 97 -11.94 9.05 23.51
C SER A 97 -11.48 10.52 23.50
N LYS A 98 -12.43 11.43 23.22
CA LYS A 98 -12.20 12.86 23.34
C LYS A 98 -12.03 13.27 24.81
N GLU A 99 -12.71 12.57 25.70
CA GLU A 99 -12.64 12.77 27.15
C GLU A 99 -11.23 12.47 27.67
N ALA A 100 -10.62 11.36 27.22
CA ALA A 100 -9.23 11.03 27.50
C ALA A 100 -8.28 12.14 27.00
N LYS A 101 -8.50 12.63 25.78
CA LYS A 101 -7.68 13.73 25.21
C LYS A 101 -7.77 15.02 26.05
N GLU A 102 -8.96 15.39 26.44
CA GLU A 102 -9.17 16.59 27.26
C GLU A 102 -8.56 16.41 28.64
N TRP A 103 -8.66 15.23 29.24
CA TRP A 103 -8.00 14.91 30.51
C TRP A 103 -6.48 15.06 30.41
N TYR A 104 -5.82 14.47 29.40
CA TYR A 104 -4.38 14.61 29.20
C TYR A 104 -3.96 16.07 29.00
N LYS A 105 -4.75 16.83 28.27
CA LYS A 105 -4.50 18.26 28.04
C LYS A 105 -4.55 19.08 29.34
N GLN A 106 -5.58 18.87 30.17
CA GLN A 106 -5.70 19.53 31.45
C GLN A 106 -4.59 19.09 32.40
N TYR A 107 -4.27 17.79 32.41
CA TYR A 107 -3.20 17.27 33.26
C TYR A 107 -1.83 17.80 32.83
N SER A 108 -1.54 17.89 31.53
CA SER A 108 -0.32 18.49 31.00
C SER A 108 -0.18 19.95 31.43
N GLN A 109 -1.26 20.72 31.33
CA GLN A 109 -1.28 22.12 31.77
C GLN A 109 -1.04 22.28 33.28
N ALA A 110 -1.62 21.39 34.10
CA ALA A 110 -1.49 21.44 35.55
C ALA A 110 -0.11 20.97 36.04
N THR A 111 0.56 20.06 35.32
CA THR A 111 1.79 19.41 35.77
C THR A 111 3.03 19.80 34.97
N GLY A 112 2.89 20.66 33.95
CA GLY A 112 3.98 21.02 33.05
C GLY A 112 4.49 19.83 32.22
N GLY A 113 3.59 18.95 31.79
CA GLY A 113 3.95 17.77 30.96
C GLY A 113 4.31 16.53 31.77
N GLY A 114 4.00 16.49 33.06
CA GLY A 114 4.27 15.34 33.92
C GLY A 114 3.70 14.04 33.39
N TYR A 115 4.44 12.92 33.56
CA TYR A 115 4.08 11.56 33.11
C TYR A 115 3.81 11.46 31.61
N GLY A 116 4.48 12.26 30.77
CA GLY A 116 4.31 12.22 29.32
C GLY A 116 2.97 12.76 28.81
N SER A 117 2.22 13.46 29.65
CA SER A 117 0.91 14.01 29.29
C SER A 117 0.97 15.04 28.14
N ASP A 118 2.10 15.70 27.97
CA ASP A 118 2.42 16.57 26.84
C ASP A 118 2.52 15.81 25.51
N LEU A 119 2.93 14.55 25.56
CA LEU A 119 2.92 13.65 24.40
C LEU A 119 1.51 13.14 24.07
N PHE A 120 0.70 12.86 25.08
CA PHE A 120 -0.64 12.29 24.85
C PHE A 120 -1.70 13.33 24.51
N ALA A 121 -1.58 14.54 25.04
CA ALA A 121 -2.53 15.62 24.79
C ALA A 121 -2.77 15.92 23.28
N PRO A 122 -1.79 15.98 22.40
CA PRO A 122 -1.99 16.19 20.96
C PRO A 122 -2.42 14.92 20.20
N ALA A 123 -2.30 13.73 20.80
CA ALA A 123 -2.51 12.44 20.12
C ALA A 123 -3.88 12.32 19.41
N VAL A 124 -3.93 11.50 18.41
CA VAL A 124 -5.15 11.24 17.61
C VAL A 124 -6.18 10.49 18.46
N VAL A 125 -7.46 10.79 18.27
CA VAL A 125 -8.58 10.09 18.90
C VAL A 125 -9.24 9.14 17.91
N LEU A 126 -9.37 7.86 18.26
CA LEU A 126 -10.05 6.82 17.50
C LEU A 126 -11.24 6.25 18.32
N SER A 127 -12.35 6.97 18.31
CA SER A 127 -13.51 6.62 19.15
C SER A 127 -14.29 5.40 18.62
N SER A 128 -14.17 5.07 17.32
CA SER A 128 -14.84 3.91 16.74
C SER A 128 -14.28 2.59 17.26
N GLY A 129 -12.99 2.56 17.62
CA GLY A 129 -12.28 1.34 18.00
C GLY A 129 -12.13 0.33 16.85
N ARG A 130 -12.28 0.76 15.58
CA ARG A 130 -12.07 -0.06 14.38
C ARG A 130 -10.69 0.20 13.79
N ALA A 131 -9.98 -0.86 13.45
CA ALA A 131 -8.65 -0.79 12.85
C ALA A 131 -8.67 -0.05 11.49
N THR A 132 -9.69 -0.31 10.67
CA THR A 132 -9.84 0.33 9.35
C THR A 132 -10.07 1.84 9.43
N ASP A 133 -10.65 2.35 10.51
CA ASP A 133 -10.90 3.78 10.67
C ASP A 133 -9.62 4.58 10.99
N ILE A 134 -8.50 3.89 11.27
CA ILE A 134 -7.21 4.55 11.46
C ILE A 134 -6.75 5.24 10.16
N PHE A 135 -7.01 4.63 9.01
CA PHE A 135 -6.61 5.18 7.72
C PHE A 135 -7.36 6.47 7.39
N LYS A 136 -8.60 6.65 7.85
CA LYS A 136 -9.34 7.92 7.74
C LYS A 136 -8.74 9.08 8.54
N LYS A 137 -7.75 8.79 9.37
CA LYS A 137 -7.02 9.76 10.22
C LYS A 137 -5.51 9.59 10.09
N PHE A 138 -5.10 8.90 9.03
CA PHE A 138 -3.70 8.52 8.85
C PHE A 138 -2.80 9.75 8.70
N ASP A 139 -3.29 10.77 8.00
CA ASP A 139 -2.67 12.09 7.90
C ASP A 139 -2.25 12.65 9.26
N LYS A 140 -3.23 12.74 10.17
CA LYS A 140 -3.02 13.31 11.52
C LYS A 140 -2.17 12.42 12.41
N LEU A 141 -2.30 11.09 12.24
CA LEU A 141 -1.51 10.15 13.02
C LEU A 141 -0.03 10.22 12.59
N THR A 142 0.25 10.14 11.30
CA THR A 142 1.62 10.18 10.78
C THR A 142 2.27 11.54 10.98
N GLU A 143 1.54 12.64 10.80
CA GLU A 143 2.01 13.99 11.13
C GLU A 143 2.41 14.11 12.61
N TYR A 144 1.56 13.58 13.49
CA TYR A 144 1.83 13.57 14.92
C TYR A 144 3.05 12.71 15.27
N VAL A 145 3.15 11.48 14.76
CA VAL A 145 4.30 10.59 14.99
C VAL A 145 5.58 11.19 14.41
N ASN A 146 5.52 11.80 13.25
CA ASN A 146 6.64 12.53 12.65
C ASN A 146 7.12 13.68 13.56
N THR A 147 6.20 14.39 14.19
CA THR A 147 6.55 15.49 15.10
C THR A 147 7.29 15.00 16.34
N ILE A 148 6.85 13.89 16.94
CA ILE A 148 7.52 13.27 18.10
C ILE A 148 8.86 12.66 17.68
N GLY A 149 8.90 11.95 16.57
CA GLY A 149 10.06 11.20 16.07
C GLY A 149 11.18 12.06 15.51
N SER A 150 10.88 13.29 15.08
CA SER A 150 11.83 14.18 14.38
C SER A 150 13.13 14.47 15.14
N GLN A 151 13.12 14.36 16.46
CA GLN A 151 14.31 14.57 17.30
C GLN A 151 15.25 13.35 17.29
N TYR A 152 14.80 12.19 16.81
CA TYR A 152 15.54 10.93 16.95
C TYR A 152 15.89 10.28 15.60
N SER A 153 15.25 10.68 14.51
CA SER A 153 15.41 10.06 13.20
C SER A 153 15.06 11.00 12.05
N ASN A 154 15.68 10.76 10.88
CA ASN A 154 15.28 11.36 9.61
C ASN A 154 14.15 10.59 8.92
N PHE A 155 13.80 9.41 9.41
CA PHE A 155 12.67 8.64 8.89
C PHE A 155 11.36 9.42 9.06
N LYS A 156 10.55 9.44 8.02
CA LYS A 156 9.24 10.08 8.05
C LYS A 156 8.17 9.15 7.54
N TYR A 157 7.12 9.04 8.31
CA TYR A 157 5.90 8.39 7.85
C TYR A 157 5.22 9.28 6.81
N PRO A 158 4.72 8.75 5.69
CA PRO A 158 4.04 9.55 4.67
C PRO A 158 2.73 10.12 5.22
N VAL A 159 2.41 11.33 4.82
CA VAL A 159 1.09 11.93 5.07
C VAL A 159 0.20 11.55 3.90
N MET A 160 -0.87 10.83 4.20
CA MET A 160 -1.89 10.39 3.25
C MET A 160 -3.24 10.82 3.80
N ASP A 161 -4.06 11.50 3.02
CA ASP A 161 -5.34 11.98 3.48
C ASP A 161 -6.51 11.62 2.55
N SER A 162 -7.71 12.11 2.87
CA SER A 162 -8.90 11.96 2.01
C SER A 162 -9.32 10.53 1.72
N PHE A 163 -8.97 9.57 2.58
CA PHE A 163 -9.29 8.16 2.36
C PHE A 163 -10.77 7.91 2.08
N LYS A 164 -11.04 7.23 0.96
CA LYS A 164 -12.36 6.71 0.58
C LYS A 164 -12.25 5.20 0.41
N VAL A 165 -12.91 4.47 1.29
CA VAL A 165 -12.90 3.00 1.25
C VAL A 165 -13.70 2.54 0.04
N ILE A 166 -13.09 1.74 -0.82
CA ILE A 166 -13.71 1.03 -1.94
C ILE A 166 -14.27 -0.29 -1.44
N GLU A 167 -13.46 -1.02 -0.66
CA GLU A 167 -13.78 -2.36 -0.17
C GLU A 167 -13.19 -2.60 1.21
N GLU A 168 -13.91 -3.31 2.06
CA GLU A 168 -13.38 -3.92 3.28
C GLU A 168 -13.13 -5.41 3.00
N ILE A 169 -11.87 -5.84 3.18
CA ILE A 169 -11.41 -7.18 2.88
C ILE A 169 -11.38 -7.98 4.18
N PRO A 170 -11.94 -9.21 4.22
CA PRO A 170 -11.82 -10.07 5.39
C PRO A 170 -10.36 -10.27 5.79
N TYR A 171 -10.01 -9.93 7.03
CA TYR A 171 -8.65 -9.95 7.52
C TYR A 171 -8.60 -10.44 8.95
N SER A 172 -7.72 -11.38 9.23
CA SER A 172 -7.46 -11.86 10.57
C SER A 172 -6.04 -12.42 10.66
N THR A 173 -5.33 -12.06 11.71
CA THR A 173 -3.98 -12.55 11.98
C THR A 173 -3.98 -13.40 13.25
N PRO A 174 -2.88 -14.13 13.53
CA PRO A 174 -2.71 -14.80 14.83
C PRO A 174 -2.75 -13.83 16.03
N MET A 175 -2.63 -12.51 15.79
CA MET A 175 -2.81 -11.48 16.82
C MET A 175 -4.27 -11.27 17.24
N ALA A 176 -5.26 -11.80 16.51
CA ALA A 176 -6.67 -11.58 16.78
C ALA A 176 -7.08 -11.86 18.24
N SER A 177 -6.39 -12.79 18.93
CA SER A 177 -6.64 -13.08 20.34
C SER A 177 -6.21 -11.95 21.30
N TYR A 178 -5.39 -11.03 20.86
CA TYR A 178 -4.87 -9.87 21.61
C TYR A 178 -5.37 -8.56 21.03
N ALA A 179 -5.84 -8.59 19.79
CA ALA A 179 -6.32 -7.42 19.09
C ALA A 179 -7.69 -6.98 19.64
N LYS A 180 -7.87 -5.68 19.67
CA LYS A 180 -9.18 -5.06 19.84
C LYS A 180 -10.00 -5.16 18.56
N ASP A 181 -9.34 -4.96 17.43
CA ASP A 181 -9.89 -5.04 16.09
C ASP A 181 -8.77 -5.22 15.07
N GLU A 182 -9.07 -5.88 13.98
CA GLU A 182 -8.20 -6.04 12.83
C GLU A 182 -8.97 -5.70 11.56
N GLY A 183 -8.29 -5.16 10.55
CA GLY A 183 -8.96 -4.85 9.31
C GLY A 183 -8.02 -4.59 8.15
N CYS A 184 -8.52 -4.91 6.97
CA CYS A 184 -7.89 -4.62 5.69
C CYS A 184 -8.89 -3.89 4.79
N ILE A 185 -8.42 -2.89 4.06
CA ILE A 185 -9.22 -2.11 3.12
C ILE A 185 -8.50 -1.92 1.79
N ARG A 186 -9.27 -1.83 0.72
CA ARG A 186 -8.89 -1.16 -0.51
C ARG A 186 -9.47 0.25 -0.46
N ALA A 187 -8.68 1.26 -0.75
CA ALA A 187 -9.11 2.65 -0.64
C ALA A 187 -8.38 3.55 -1.64
N THR A 188 -9.06 4.63 -2.06
CA THR A 188 -8.41 5.78 -2.69
C THR A 188 -8.06 6.82 -1.64
N PHE A 189 -7.04 7.64 -1.93
CA PHE A 189 -6.55 8.69 -1.03
C PHE A 189 -5.70 9.70 -1.81
N ASP A 190 -5.43 10.85 -1.20
CA ASP A 190 -4.46 11.81 -1.72
C ASP A 190 -3.10 11.57 -1.07
N SER A 191 -2.05 11.35 -1.88
CA SER A 191 -0.69 11.13 -1.40
C SER A 191 -0.06 12.43 -0.85
N GLU A 192 1.10 12.30 -0.18
CA GLU A 192 1.86 13.44 0.36
C GLU A 192 2.16 14.52 -0.70
N GLU A 193 2.29 14.14 -1.96
CA GLU A 193 2.56 15.03 -3.10
C GLU A 193 1.27 15.49 -3.81
N GLY A 194 0.09 15.10 -3.28
CA GLY A 194 -1.21 15.45 -3.84
C GLY A 194 -1.63 14.58 -5.02
N THR A 195 -0.93 13.47 -5.30
CA THR A 195 -1.32 12.51 -6.32
C THR A 195 -2.53 11.72 -5.83
N PHE A 196 -3.59 11.69 -6.63
CA PHE A 196 -4.73 10.82 -6.38
C PHE A 196 -4.31 9.37 -6.55
N SER A 197 -4.40 8.61 -5.48
CA SER A 197 -3.77 7.31 -5.33
C SER A 197 -4.76 6.25 -4.89
N GLU A 198 -4.41 5.00 -5.15
CA GLU A 198 -5.15 3.84 -4.69
C GLU A 198 -4.20 2.86 -3.99
N GLY A 199 -4.73 2.09 -3.04
CA GLY A 199 -3.92 1.12 -2.33
C GLY A 199 -4.71 0.14 -1.49
N LEU A 200 -3.96 -0.84 -0.98
CA LEU A 200 -4.40 -1.83 -0.02
C LEU A 200 -3.73 -1.55 1.32
N PHE A 201 -4.51 -1.58 2.40
CA PHE A 201 -4.04 -1.20 3.72
C PHE A 201 -4.60 -2.12 4.79
N ALA A 202 -3.74 -2.63 5.66
CA ALA A 202 -4.12 -3.47 6.79
C ALA A 202 -3.54 -2.95 8.10
N ALA A 203 -4.25 -3.17 9.19
CA ALA A 203 -3.82 -2.79 10.52
C ALA A 203 -4.43 -3.67 11.60
N THR A 204 -3.69 -3.83 12.70
CA THR A 204 -4.14 -4.47 13.94
C THR A 204 -4.18 -3.44 15.05
N LEU A 205 -5.34 -3.18 15.62
CA LEU A 205 -5.55 -2.25 16.72
C LEU A 205 -5.55 -3.00 18.06
N VAL A 206 -4.75 -2.54 19.02
CA VAL A 206 -4.66 -3.15 20.35
C VAL A 206 -4.88 -2.12 21.46
N ASP A 207 -5.30 -2.58 22.63
CA ASP A 207 -5.32 -1.78 23.85
C ASP A 207 -3.88 -1.71 24.41
N ALA A 208 -3.25 -0.52 24.34
CA ALA A 208 -1.85 -0.31 24.73
C ALA A 208 -1.67 0.00 26.24
N GLY A 209 -2.73 -0.03 27.00
CA GLY A 209 -2.77 0.18 28.44
C GLY A 209 -3.69 1.30 28.86
N SER A 210 -4.09 1.27 30.11
CA SER A 210 -4.85 2.35 30.74
C SER A 210 -4.11 2.86 31.95
N TYR A 211 -4.11 4.16 32.11
CA TYR A 211 -3.68 4.80 33.35
C TYR A 211 -4.94 5.27 34.07
N GLU A 212 -5.50 4.41 34.92
CA GLU A 212 -6.63 4.83 35.75
C GLU A 212 -6.15 5.82 36.82
N TYR A 213 -6.07 7.07 36.44
CA TYR A 213 -5.87 8.16 37.36
C TYR A 213 -7.18 8.90 37.62
N PHE A 214 -7.63 8.93 38.85
CA PHE A 214 -8.79 9.71 39.30
C PHE A 214 -10.13 9.36 38.63
N GLY A 215 -10.32 8.12 38.22
CA GLY A 215 -11.59 7.64 37.63
C GLY A 215 -11.84 8.05 36.17
N ALA A 216 -10.85 8.65 35.51
CA ALA A 216 -10.94 8.90 34.06
C ALA A 216 -10.45 7.70 33.26
N ASP A 217 -11.23 7.32 32.24
CA ASP A 217 -10.78 6.33 31.23
C ASP A 217 -9.71 6.97 30.33
N THR A 218 -8.43 6.71 30.67
CA THR A 218 -7.26 7.20 29.93
C THR A 218 -6.70 6.15 28.98
N MET A 219 -7.55 5.24 28.49
CA MET A 219 -7.14 4.15 27.62
C MET A 219 -6.37 4.64 26.40
N LEU A 220 -5.18 4.09 26.24
CA LEU A 220 -4.35 4.24 25.05
C LEU A 220 -4.55 3.06 24.12
N LEU A 221 -4.56 3.36 22.85
CA LEU A 221 -4.55 2.38 21.75
C LEU A 221 -3.22 2.50 20.99
N ALA A 222 -2.83 1.42 20.37
CA ALA A 222 -1.73 1.38 19.40
C ALA A 222 -2.15 0.59 18.17
N VAL A 223 -1.62 0.96 17.02
CA VAL A 223 -1.72 0.18 15.80
C VAL A 223 -0.42 -0.56 15.61
N TYR A 224 -0.52 -1.88 15.49
CA TYR A 224 0.59 -2.75 15.14
C TYR A 224 0.48 -3.22 13.70
N CYS A 225 1.63 -3.46 13.08
CA CYS A 225 1.73 -3.99 11.72
C CYS A 225 0.87 -3.22 10.72
N ALA A 226 0.86 -1.86 10.83
CA ALA A 226 0.21 -1.05 9.81
C ALA A 226 0.95 -1.25 8.48
N THR A 227 0.31 -1.96 7.57
CA THR A 227 0.90 -2.37 6.29
C THR A 227 0.12 -1.75 5.15
N GLY A 228 0.81 -1.33 4.12
CA GLY A 228 0.17 -0.80 2.93
C GLY A 228 1.02 -0.94 1.68
N VAL A 229 0.34 -1.08 0.56
CA VAL A 229 0.88 -0.96 -0.78
C VAL A 229 0.03 0.03 -1.56
N SER A 230 0.66 0.90 -2.33
CA SER A 230 -0.06 1.91 -3.11
C SER A 230 0.68 2.35 -4.35
N ALA A 231 -0.06 2.95 -5.27
CA ALA A 231 0.45 3.68 -6.43
C ALA A 231 -0.52 4.82 -6.77
N SER A 232 -0.24 5.59 -7.83
CA SER A 232 -1.26 6.43 -8.45
C SER A 232 -2.47 5.57 -8.79
N ALA A 233 -3.67 6.13 -8.73
CA ALA A 233 -4.86 5.34 -9.00
C ALA A 233 -4.93 4.82 -10.45
N GLU A 234 -4.16 5.43 -11.36
CA GLU A 234 -4.00 4.96 -12.74
C GLU A 234 -3.11 3.72 -12.83
N ASP A 235 -2.06 3.63 -11.98
CA ASP A 235 -1.06 2.58 -12.03
C ASP A 235 -1.37 1.41 -11.10
N PHE A 236 -2.18 1.64 -10.06
CA PHE A 236 -2.32 0.70 -8.95
C PHE A 236 -2.72 -0.71 -9.41
N LEU A 237 -3.70 -0.83 -10.31
CA LEU A 237 -4.15 -2.13 -10.80
C LEU A 237 -3.04 -2.89 -11.56
N ILE A 238 -2.15 -2.17 -12.22
CA ILE A 238 -1.04 -2.77 -12.97
C ILE A 238 0.07 -3.23 -12.04
N MET A 239 0.31 -2.45 -10.98
CA MET A 239 1.40 -2.66 -10.04
C MET A 239 1.04 -3.56 -8.85
N GLN A 240 -0.24 -3.74 -8.55
CA GLN A 240 -0.70 -4.33 -7.28
C GLN A 240 -0.08 -5.70 -7.00
N ASP A 241 -0.01 -6.59 -7.98
CA ASP A 241 0.52 -7.95 -7.79
C ASP A 241 2.00 -7.91 -7.43
N MET A 242 2.80 -7.12 -8.15
CA MET A 242 4.22 -6.91 -7.84
C MET A 242 4.41 -6.27 -6.45
N LEU A 243 3.61 -5.26 -6.10
CA LEU A 243 3.68 -4.61 -4.80
C LEU A 243 3.31 -5.58 -3.66
N LEU A 244 2.31 -6.43 -3.87
CA LEU A 244 1.91 -7.47 -2.93
C LEU A 244 2.98 -8.55 -2.77
N GLU A 245 3.59 -9.01 -3.87
CA GLU A 245 4.72 -9.93 -3.80
C GLU A 245 5.89 -9.34 -3.01
N CYS A 246 6.18 -8.06 -3.21
CA CYS A 246 7.23 -7.37 -2.46
C CYS A 246 6.91 -7.32 -0.96
N VAL A 247 5.71 -6.91 -0.56
CA VAL A 247 5.34 -6.85 0.87
C VAL A 247 5.33 -8.23 1.51
N ASN A 248 4.87 -9.26 0.79
CA ASN A 248 4.86 -10.64 1.28
C ASN A 248 6.27 -11.23 1.44
N SER A 249 7.25 -10.69 0.72
CA SER A 249 8.64 -11.14 0.80
C SER A 249 9.37 -10.65 2.06
N ILE A 250 8.76 -9.77 2.88
CA ILE A 250 9.34 -9.29 4.13
C ILE A 250 9.60 -10.48 5.05
N SER A 251 10.86 -10.71 5.40
CA SER A 251 11.27 -11.81 6.26
C SER A 251 12.30 -11.33 7.29
N PHE A 252 11.94 -11.35 8.55
CA PHE A 252 12.84 -10.98 9.64
C PHE A 252 13.84 -12.09 9.92
N LYS A 253 15.09 -11.70 10.13
CA LYS A 253 16.19 -12.62 10.44
C LYS A 253 16.03 -13.24 11.83
N ASP A 254 16.39 -14.50 11.98
CA ASP A 254 16.32 -15.22 13.27
C ASP A 254 17.05 -14.50 14.39
N SER A 255 18.21 -13.89 14.10
CA SER A 255 18.98 -13.11 15.07
C SER A 255 18.19 -11.89 15.57
N PHE A 256 17.47 -11.21 14.69
CA PHE A 256 16.61 -10.07 15.05
C PHE A 256 15.42 -10.55 15.89
N ILE A 257 14.76 -11.64 15.47
CA ILE A 257 13.66 -12.26 16.21
C ILE A 257 14.06 -12.62 17.63
N GLN A 258 15.23 -13.25 17.79
CA GLN A 258 15.75 -13.63 19.10
C GLN A 258 16.03 -12.42 19.99
N GLN A 259 16.59 -11.35 19.43
CA GLN A 259 16.84 -10.10 20.17
C GLN A 259 15.52 -9.43 20.59
N ALA A 260 14.56 -9.36 19.68
CA ALA A 260 13.23 -8.79 19.96
C ALA A 260 12.51 -9.57 21.06
N ASN A 261 12.57 -10.91 21.03
CA ASN A 261 11.99 -11.77 22.05
C ASN A 261 12.66 -11.60 23.42
N ALA A 262 13.99 -11.54 23.45
CA ALA A 262 14.74 -11.33 24.69
C ALA A 262 14.40 -9.97 25.31
N TYR A 263 14.29 -8.93 24.49
CA TYR A 263 13.87 -7.60 24.94
C TYR A 263 12.43 -7.60 25.46
N SER A 264 11.50 -8.19 24.72
CA SER A 264 10.10 -8.31 25.10
C SER A 264 9.93 -9.03 26.44
N ASN A 265 10.62 -10.13 26.64
CA ASN A 265 10.58 -10.88 27.89
C ASN A 265 11.16 -10.10 29.07
N SER A 266 12.07 -9.15 28.83
CA SER A 266 12.66 -8.30 29.86
C SER A 266 11.81 -7.11 30.25
N VAL A 267 10.96 -6.61 29.35
CA VAL A 267 10.18 -5.35 29.55
C VAL A 267 8.76 -5.62 30.02
N THR A 268 8.07 -6.59 29.46
CA THR A 268 6.74 -7.01 29.91
C THR A 268 6.44 -8.43 29.46
N ALA A 269 5.79 -9.24 30.32
CA ALA A 269 5.30 -10.58 29.96
C ALA A 269 4.21 -10.55 28.86
N ALA A 270 3.72 -9.38 28.52
CA ALA A 270 2.68 -9.14 27.49
C ALA A 270 3.27 -8.63 26.16
N SER A 271 4.58 -8.39 26.07
CA SER A 271 5.14 -7.93 24.81
C SER A 271 5.18 -9.07 23.82
N LEU A 272 4.48 -8.83 22.77
CA LEU A 272 4.28 -9.71 21.65
C LEU A 272 5.60 -9.96 20.92
N ASN A 273 5.80 -11.17 20.44
CA ASN A 273 6.89 -11.51 19.54
C ASN A 273 6.70 -10.81 18.18
N TYR A 274 7.16 -9.59 18.11
CA TYR A 274 6.91 -8.67 17.00
C TYR A 274 7.24 -9.26 15.62
N ALA A 275 8.43 -9.82 15.47
CA ALA A 275 8.87 -10.28 14.15
C ALA A 275 8.07 -11.48 13.63
N ALA A 276 7.73 -12.43 14.52
CA ALA A 276 6.85 -13.55 14.14
C ALA A 276 5.43 -13.06 13.83
N GLN A 277 4.99 -12.01 14.50
CA GLN A 277 3.67 -11.42 14.24
C GLN A 277 3.63 -10.65 12.93
N VAL A 278 4.68 -9.91 12.56
CA VAL A 278 4.77 -9.26 11.25
C VAL A 278 4.71 -10.30 10.15
N ASN A 279 5.50 -11.37 10.23
CA ASN A 279 5.43 -12.44 9.24
C ASN A 279 4.02 -13.04 9.14
N SER A 280 3.39 -13.34 10.28
CA SER A 280 2.02 -13.85 10.30
C SER A 280 0.99 -12.84 9.79
N ALA A 281 1.21 -11.53 10.01
CA ALA A 281 0.37 -10.49 9.46
C ALA A 281 0.51 -10.40 7.94
N MET A 282 1.74 -10.54 7.41
CA MET A 282 1.97 -10.59 5.96
C MET A 282 1.29 -11.81 5.33
N ASP A 283 1.47 -13.01 5.92
CA ASP A 283 0.79 -14.22 5.46
C ASP A 283 -0.74 -14.03 5.46
N SER A 284 -1.30 -13.43 6.52
CA SER A 284 -2.74 -13.15 6.62
C SER A 284 -3.20 -12.12 5.61
N TYR A 285 -2.37 -11.13 5.31
CA TYR A 285 -2.65 -10.10 4.32
C TYR A 285 -2.75 -10.72 2.92
N MET A 286 -1.77 -11.53 2.54
CA MET A 286 -1.80 -12.27 1.27
C MET A 286 -2.95 -13.25 1.19
N GLN A 287 -3.19 -14.05 2.26
CA GLN A 287 -4.30 -14.97 2.30
C GLN A 287 -5.65 -14.26 2.19
N SER A 288 -5.80 -13.09 2.79
CA SER A 288 -7.01 -12.28 2.68
C SER A 288 -7.22 -11.80 1.25
N TRP A 289 -6.15 -11.39 0.59
CA TRP A 289 -6.18 -11.01 -0.82
C TRP A 289 -6.54 -12.18 -1.73
N GLU A 290 -5.86 -13.32 -1.59
CA GLU A 290 -6.10 -14.53 -2.40
C GLU A 290 -7.51 -15.12 -2.21
N ASN A 291 -8.08 -14.98 -1.00
CA ASN A 291 -9.42 -15.47 -0.66
C ASN A 291 -10.54 -14.49 -1.04
N ARG A 292 -10.22 -13.36 -1.65
CA ARG A 292 -11.25 -12.44 -2.17
C ARG A 292 -12.18 -13.20 -3.12
N GLN A 293 -13.47 -12.90 -3.01
CA GLN A 293 -14.43 -13.41 -3.97
C GLN A 293 -14.26 -12.65 -5.29
N ILE A 294 -14.08 -13.35 -6.39
CA ILE A 294 -13.93 -12.76 -7.75
C ILE A 294 -15.04 -11.72 -8.03
N THR A 295 -16.26 -11.96 -7.55
CA THR A 295 -17.36 -11.01 -7.69
C THR A 295 -17.10 -9.68 -6.99
N ASN A 296 -16.48 -9.71 -5.79
CA ASN A 296 -16.16 -8.49 -5.05
C ASN A 296 -15.02 -7.72 -5.73
N ASP A 297 -14.05 -8.43 -6.30
CA ASP A 297 -12.96 -7.81 -7.07
C ASP A 297 -13.50 -7.02 -8.26
N ARG A 298 -14.39 -7.62 -9.03
CA ARG A 298 -15.04 -6.96 -10.18
C ARG A 298 -15.83 -5.73 -9.75
N ILE A 299 -16.53 -5.79 -8.63
CA ILE A 299 -17.26 -4.64 -8.07
C ILE A 299 -16.27 -3.55 -7.65
N ALA A 300 -15.16 -3.91 -7.00
CA ALA A 300 -14.13 -2.96 -6.59
C ALA A 300 -13.46 -2.28 -7.79
N GLU A 301 -13.13 -3.04 -8.85
CA GLU A 301 -12.59 -2.49 -10.10
C GLU A 301 -13.56 -1.50 -10.76
N LYS A 302 -14.83 -1.87 -10.87
CA LYS A 302 -15.87 -0.97 -11.41
C LYS A 302 -16.03 0.30 -10.58
N GLN A 303 -15.96 0.18 -9.24
CA GLN A 303 -16.03 1.34 -8.36
C GLN A 303 -14.78 2.23 -8.49
N SER A 304 -13.60 1.63 -8.63
CA SER A 304 -12.35 2.34 -8.89
C SER A 304 -12.43 3.10 -10.21
N ASP A 305 -12.78 2.43 -11.31
CA ASP A 305 -12.95 3.07 -12.62
C ASP A 305 -13.96 4.22 -12.55
N ALA A 306 -15.12 4.03 -11.90
CA ALA A 306 -16.12 5.06 -11.75
C ALA A 306 -15.65 6.26 -10.90
N ILE A 307 -14.88 6.02 -9.83
CA ILE A 307 -14.30 7.09 -8.99
C ILE A 307 -13.29 7.90 -9.79
N LEU A 308 -12.52 7.22 -10.65
CA LEU A 308 -11.48 7.82 -11.48
C LEU A 308 -12.05 8.51 -12.74
N GLY A 309 -13.31 8.26 -13.08
CA GLY A 309 -13.95 8.80 -14.29
C GLY A 309 -13.54 8.07 -15.56
N TYR A 310 -13.27 6.77 -15.46
CA TYR A 310 -12.94 5.92 -16.60
C TYR A 310 -14.05 4.94 -16.94
N ASP A 311 -14.14 4.63 -18.23
CA ASP A 311 -14.87 3.50 -18.78
C ASP A 311 -13.87 2.38 -19.12
N ARG A 312 -14.24 1.11 -18.86
CA ARG A 312 -13.48 -0.04 -19.30
C ARG A 312 -13.94 -0.49 -20.67
N LEU A 313 -12.98 -0.60 -21.58
CA LEU A 313 -13.17 -0.96 -22.97
C LEU A 313 -12.50 -2.28 -23.30
N TYR A 314 -13.02 -2.95 -24.31
CA TYR A 314 -12.53 -4.24 -24.81
C TYR A 314 -12.33 -4.18 -26.30
N ASP A 315 -11.15 -4.55 -26.78
CA ASP A 315 -10.85 -4.74 -28.18
C ASP A 315 -11.09 -6.21 -28.56
N SER A 316 -12.14 -6.46 -29.32
CA SER A 316 -12.50 -7.83 -29.73
C SER A 316 -11.54 -8.45 -30.73
N SER A 317 -10.70 -7.66 -31.38
CA SER A 317 -9.71 -8.15 -32.34
C SER A 317 -8.43 -8.68 -31.68
N THR A 318 -8.02 -8.05 -30.56
CA THR A 318 -6.81 -8.39 -29.81
C THR A 318 -7.09 -9.19 -28.53
N GLY A 319 -8.31 -9.03 -27.97
CA GLY A 319 -8.66 -9.59 -26.67
C GLY A 319 -8.14 -8.76 -25.49
N GLU A 320 -7.62 -7.57 -25.73
CA GLU A 320 -7.08 -6.66 -24.71
C GLU A 320 -8.17 -5.75 -24.15
N THR A 321 -7.95 -5.30 -22.92
CA THR A 321 -8.81 -4.30 -22.27
C THR A 321 -8.06 -3.00 -22.07
N TYR A 322 -8.79 -1.88 -22.13
CA TYR A 322 -8.26 -0.54 -21.99
C TYR A 322 -9.12 0.28 -21.04
N ARG A 323 -8.57 1.37 -20.51
CA ARG A 323 -9.32 2.45 -19.88
C ARG A 323 -9.44 3.61 -20.88
N ALA A 324 -10.56 4.34 -20.84
CA ALA A 324 -10.71 5.63 -21.49
C ALA A 324 -11.50 6.55 -20.56
N GLU A 325 -11.28 7.86 -20.66
CA GLU A 325 -12.15 8.81 -19.94
C GLU A 325 -13.61 8.60 -20.29
N THR A 326 -14.48 8.70 -19.28
CA THR A 326 -15.94 8.56 -19.47
C THR A 326 -16.45 9.53 -20.54
N GLY A 327 -17.17 8.99 -21.52
CA GLY A 327 -17.67 9.72 -22.69
C GLY A 327 -16.82 9.56 -23.94
N TRP A 328 -15.63 8.98 -23.84
CA TRP A 328 -14.82 8.70 -25.02
C TRP A 328 -15.50 7.67 -25.95
N TYR A 329 -16.08 6.64 -25.37
CA TYR A 329 -16.71 5.58 -26.15
C TYR A 329 -17.91 6.08 -26.98
N GLU A 330 -18.73 6.98 -26.43
CA GLU A 330 -19.87 7.57 -27.13
C GLU A 330 -19.43 8.37 -28.37
N MET A 331 -18.30 9.10 -28.27
CA MET A 331 -17.73 9.81 -29.41
C MET A 331 -17.18 8.85 -30.46
N TYR A 332 -16.41 7.85 -30.01
CA TYR A 332 -15.85 6.81 -30.86
C TYR A 332 -16.98 6.04 -31.58
N ASP A 333 -18.04 5.63 -30.88
CA ASP A 333 -19.14 4.86 -31.45
C ASP A 333 -19.95 5.67 -32.44
N ALA A 334 -20.14 6.99 -32.22
CA ALA A 334 -20.80 7.89 -33.08
C ALA A 334 -20.09 8.08 -34.44
N ASP A 335 -18.77 7.96 -34.47
CA ASP A 335 -17.96 8.14 -35.68
C ASP A 335 -16.95 6.99 -35.89
N ARG A 336 -17.35 5.78 -35.49
CA ARG A 336 -16.52 4.56 -35.49
C ARG A 336 -15.81 4.32 -36.82
N GLY A 337 -16.45 4.66 -37.93
CA GLY A 337 -15.88 4.47 -39.26
C GLY A 337 -14.73 5.42 -39.62
N SER A 338 -14.46 6.44 -38.80
CA SER A 338 -13.34 7.36 -38.99
C SER A 338 -12.03 6.78 -38.37
N TYR A 339 -12.15 5.78 -37.50
CA TYR A 339 -10.99 5.16 -36.82
C TYR A 339 -10.42 3.97 -37.56
N SER A 340 -9.13 3.75 -37.41
CA SER A 340 -8.43 2.59 -37.99
C SER A 340 -8.80 1.27 -37.30
N ASN A 341 -9.08 1.31 -35.97
CA ASN A 341 -9.61 0.19 -35.22
C ASN A 341 -11.10 0.40 -34.92
N THR A 342 -11.94 -0.48 -35.45
CA THR A 342 -13.40 -0.42 -35.31
C THR A 342 -13.94 -1.48 -34.33
N ASP A 343 -13.06 -2.22 -33.66
CA ASP A 343 -13.40 -3.40 -32.87
C ASP A 343 -13.38 -3.17 -31.35
N ILE A 344 -13.47 -1.89 -30.93
CA ILE A 344 -13.51 -1.50 -29.53
C ILE A 344 -14.97 -1.39 -29.06
N TYR A 345 -15.26 -1.97 -27.91
CA TYR A 345 -16.58 -2.02 -27.28
C TYR A 345 -16.49 -1.73 -25.80
N MET A 346 -17.61 -1.25 -25.22
CA MET A 346 -17.75 -1.22 -23.76
C MET A 346 -17.65 -2.65 -23.19
N VAL A 347 -17.01 -2.79 -22.05
CA VAL A 347 -16.96 -4.08 -21.35
C VAL A 347 -18.34 -4.40 -20.78
N GLU A 348 -19.01 -5.40 -21.36
CA GLU A 348 -20.28 -5.95 -20.87
C GLU A 348 -20.06 -7.20 -20.01
N ASP A 349 -19.02 -7.99 -20.32
CA ASP A 349 -18.67 -9.19 -19.53
C ASP A 349 -17.80 -8.83 -18.33
N ASP A 350 -18.39 -8.99 -17.16
CA ASP A 350 -17.71 -8.71 -15.88
C ASP A 350 -16.40 -9.50 -15.69
N ALA A 351 -16.23 -10.64 -16.37
CA ALA A 351 -15.00 -11.42 -16.32
C ALA A 351 -13.78 -10.69 -16.91
N LEU A 352 -14.00 -9.66 -17.75
CA LEU A 352 -12.92 -8.86 -18.32
C LEU A 352 -12.30 -7.88 -17.29
N TYR A 353 -12.97 -7.67 -16.16
CA TYR A 353 -12.40 -6.92 -15.04
C TYR A 353 -11.40 -7.72 -14.18
N ASP A 354 -11.27 -9.02 -14.42
CA ASP A 354 -10.28 -9.87 -13.70
C ASP A 354 -8.85 -9.65 -14.23
N LYS A 355 -8.69 -8.90 -15.32
CA LYS A 355 -7.39 -8.65 -15.95
C LYS A 355 -7.00 -7.18 -15.82
N ALA A 356 -5.70 -6.95 -15.62
CA ALA A 356 -5.15 -5.60 -15.77
C ALA A 356 -5.41 -5.10 -17.20
N TYR A 357 -5.73 -3.83 -17.35
CA TYR A 357 -5.86 -3.21 -18.65
C TYR A 357 -4.49 -2.94 -19.29
N SER A 358 -4.42 -3.02 -20.63
CA SER A 358 -3.17 -2.88 -21.37
C SER A 358 -2.70 -1.44 -21.58
N GLY A 359 -3.55 -0.46 -21.31
CA GLY A 359 -3.23 0.96 -21.44
C GLY A 359 -4.47 1.85 -21.36
N THR A 360 -4.24 3.17 -21.40
CA THR A 360 -5.28 4.18 -21.41
C THR A 360 -5.40 4.80 -22.80
N ILE A 361 -6.62 4.83 -23.34
CA ILE A 361 -6.91 5.50 -24.60
C ILE A 361 -6.93 7.01 -24.34
N MET A 362 -6.12 7.74 -25.12
CA MET A 362 -5.97 9.18 -24.96
C MET A 362 -6.96 9.94 -25.86
N TYR A 363 -7.50 11.02 -25.34
CA TYR A 363 -8.16 12.02 -26.18
C TYR A 363 -7.14 12.70 -27.11
N LYS A 364 -7.50 12.85 -28.36
CA LYS A 364 -6.75 13.73 -29.28
C LYS A 364 -7.28 15.14 -29.25
#